data_997203417c639f3f77b24df85a8cadf7
#
_entry.id   997203417c639f3f77b24df85a8cadf7
#
_cell.length_a   1.000
_cell.length_b   1.000
_cell.length_c   1.000
_cell.angle_alpha   90.00
_cell.angle_beta   90.00
_cell.angle_gamma   90.00
#
_symmetry.space_group_name_H-M   'P 1'
#
loop_
_entity.id
_entity.type
_entity.pdbx_description
1 polymer ?
#
loop_
_entity_poly.entity_id
_entity_poly.type
_entity_poly.pdbx_seq_one_letter_code
_entity_poly.pdbx_strand_id
1 'polypeptide(L)'
;MASIRGLKKSFGDREVLKGVDLDLYKTENLVILGRSGTGKSVLIKCMVGLMKPDSGTINVLGKDVFSLKPKELNNLRLQIGFSFQGSALYDSMTIRENLEFPLIRNLGITKRSELTEMVTMALEDVGLVHTIDQMPSELSGGMRKRVGIARTLILKPKIMLYDEPTSGLDPITSMEINELILLMREKYKMSSIIITHDISSAKHTSDRIVALIDGSNKLEGTFDELKETDDPELEPFFKY
;
A
#
# COMPACT_ATOMS: atom_id res chain seq x y z
N MET A 1 -11.95 -0.73 9.40
CA MET A 1 -10.87 0.27 9.17
C MET A 1 -11.21 1.18 8.00
N ALA A 2 -11.65 0.64 6.88
CA ALA A 2 -12.17 1.41 5.75
C ALA A 2 -13.35 0.71 5.12
N SER A 3 -14.25 1.46 4.47
CA SER A 3 -15.35 0.94 3.67
C SER A 3 -15.56 1.80 2.42
N ILE A 4 -15.77 1.14 1.30
CA ILE A 4 -16.04 1.74 -0.01
C ILE A 4 -17.36 1.15 -0.50
N ARG A 5 -18.26 2.00 -1.07
CA ARG A 5 -19.55 1.57 -1.57
C ARG A 5 -19.84 2.22 -2.91
N GLY A 6 -20.17 1.40 -3.90
CA GLY A 6 -20.61 1.81 -5.24
C GLY A 6 -19.61 2.72 -5.95
N LEU A 7 -18.30 2.54 -5.74
CA LEU A 7 -17.29 3.48 -6.23
C LEU A 7 -17.15 3.41 -7.74
N LYS A 8 -17.38 4.53 -8.42
CA LYS A 8 -17.23 4.67 -9.87
C LYS A 8 -16.19 5.73 -10.21
N LYS A 9 -15.40 5.46 -11.26
CA LYS A 9 -14.44 6.42 -11.82
C LYS A 9 -14.23 6.18 -13.29
N SER A 10 -14.37 7.26 -14.07
CA SER A 10 -14.13 7.30 -15.51
C SER A 10 -13.04 8.31 -15.86
N PHE A 11 -12.41 8.12 -17.02
CA PHE A 11 -11.50 9.07 -17.67
C PHE A 11 -11.92 9.20 -19.13
N GLY A 12 -12.55 10.33 -19.47
CA GLY A 12 -13.26 10.47 -20.72
C GLY A 12 -14.34 9.40 -20.85
N ASP A 13 -14.40 8.70 -21.96
CA ASP A 13 -15.39 7.64 -22.22
C ASP A 13 -15.05 6.29 -21.58
N ARG A 14 -13.88 6.17 -20.95
CA ARG A 14 -13.43 4.91 -20.33
C ARG A 14 -13.82 4.84 -18.87
N GLU A 15 -14.79 3.96 -18.55
CA GLU A 15 -15.07 3.58 -17.16
C GLU A 15 -13.96 2.67 -16.63
N VAL A 16 -13.30 3.08 -15.53
CA VAL A 16 -12.20 2.35 -14.89
C VAL A 16 -12.64 1.64 -13.62
N LEU A 17 -13.49 2.30 -12.82
CA LEU A 17 -14.17 1.66 -11.68
C LEU A 17 -15.67 1.72 -11.92
N LYS A 18 -16.33 0.56 -11.80
CA LYS A 18 -17.73 0.36 -12.23
C LYS A 18 -18.67 -0.01 -11.09
N GLY A 19 -18.43 0.54 -9.90
CA GLY A 19 -19.27 0.29 -8.72
C GLY A 19 -18.60 -0.68 -7.74
N VAL A 20 -17.35 -0.38 -7.36
CA VAL A 20 -16.58 -1.22 -6.45
C VAL A 20 -17.08 -1.05 -5.01
N ASP A 21 -17.32 -2.18 -4.34
CA ASP A 21 -17.59 -2.29 -2.91
C ASP A 21 -16.42 -2.99 -2.22
N LEU A 22 -15.95 -2.47 -1.09
CA LEU A 22 -14.80 -3.03 -0.39
C LEU A 22 -14.82 -2.67 1.09
N ASP A 23 -14.52 -3.64 1.94
CA ASP A 23 -14.27 -3.42 3.36
C ASP A 23 -12.83 -3.82 3.71
N LEU A 24 -12.16 -3.04 4.55
CA LEU A 24 -10.91 -3.37 5.21
C LEU A 24 -11.16 -3.51 6.70
N TYR A 25 -10.89 -4.69 7.25
CA TYR A 25 -11.05 -4.96 8.68
C TYR A 25 -9.78 -4.61 9.47
N LYS A 26 -9.90 -4.65 10.80
CA LYS A 26 -8.78 -4.33 11.69
C LYS A 26 -7.74 -5.46 11.66
N THR A 27 -6.47 -5.08 11.55
CA THR A 27 -5.31 -5.99 11.49
C THR A 27 -5.34 -6.98 10.31
N GLU A 28 -6.10 -6.66 9.28
CA GLU A 28 -6.22 -7.46 8.07
C GLU A 28 -5.21 -7.03 7.00
N ASN A 29 -4.66 -8.01 6.28
CA ASN A 29 -4.04 -7.82 4.97
C ASN A 29 -5.05 -8.19 3.89
N LEU A 30 -5.68 -7.19 3.31
CA LEU A 30 -6.55 -7.34 2.15
C LEU A 30 -5.73 -7.19 0.87
N VAL A 31 -5.73 -8.24 0.05
CA VAL A 31 -5.10 -8.16 -1.28
C VAL A 31 -6.14 -7.82 -2.34
N ILE A 32 -5.83 -6.84 -3.18
CA ILE A 32 -6.60 -6.54 -4.39
C ILE A 32 -5.85 -7.14 -5.58
N LEU A 33 -6.32 -8.28 -6.05
CA LEU A 33 -5.75 -9.02 -7.17
C LEU A 33 -6.40 -8.58 -8.48
N GLY A 34 -5.61 -8.39 -9.54
CA GLY A 34 -6.14 -8.07 -10.86
C GLY A 34 -5.03 -7.76 -11.86
N ARG A 35 -5.35 -7.87 -13.15
CA ARG A 35 -4.39 -7.56 -14.23
C ARG A 35 -3.99 -6.09 -14.23
N SER A 36 -2.89 -5.75 -14.91
CA SER A 36 -2.52 -4.34 -15.10
C SER A 36 -3.63 -3.58 -15.83
N GLY A 37 -3.91 -2.34 -15.34
CA GLY A 37 -4.93 -1.49 -15.96
C GLY A 37 -6.38 -1.73 -15.52
N THR A 38 -6.66 -2.64 -14.58
CA THR A 38 -8.02 -2.91 -14.08
C THR A 38 -8.55 -1.87 -13.08
N GLY A 39 -7.77 -0.82 -12.75
CA GLY A 39 -8.22 0.24 -11.86
C GLY A 39 -7.72 0.16 -10.41
N LYS A 40 -6.88 -0.83 -10.06
CA LYS A 40 -6.37 -1.02 -8.69
C LYS A 40 -5.73 0.25 -8.10
N SER A 41 -4.76 0.86 -8.81
CA SER A 41 -4.11 2.09 -8.34
C SER A 41 -5.05 3.31 -8.34
N VAL A 42 -6.09 3.32 -9.19
CA VAL A 42 -7.16 4.34 -9.16
C VAL A 42 -7.97 4.21 -7.87
N LEU A 43 -8.33 2.99 -7.50
CA LEU A 43 -9.09 2.68 -6.29
C LEU A 43 -8.38 3.22 -5.03
N ILE A 44 -7.10 2.88 -4.83
CA ILE A 44 -6.36 3.37 -3.65
C ILE A 44 -6.08 4.87 -3.68
N LYS A 45 -5.90 5.48 -4.87
CA LYS A 45 -5.80 6.94 -4.98
C LYS A 45 -7.10 7.64 -4.60
N CYS A 46 -8.26 7.05 -4.93
CA CYS A 46 -9.56 7.54 -4.45
C CYS A 46 -9.66 7.39 -2.93
N MET A 47 -9.23 6.26 -2.38
CA MET A 47 -9.30 5.97 -0.95
C MET A 47 -8.53 6.98 -0.08
N VAL A 48 -7.42 7.52 -0.56
CA VAL A 48 -6.65 8.56 0.14
C VAL A 48 -7.03 9.99 -0.27
N GLY A 49 -8.06 10.15 -1.09
CA GLY A 49 -8.51 11.46 -1.57
C GLY A 49 -7.53 12.16 -2.51
N LEU A 50 -6.60 11.43 -3.14
CA LEU A 50 -5.74 11.95 -4.20
C LEU A 50 -6.49 12.06 -5.53
N MET A 51 -7.58 11.31 -5.67
CA MET A 51 -8.43 11.33 -6.85
C MET A 51 -9.90 11.32 -6.41
N LYS A 52 -10.70 12.23 -6.96
CA LYS A 52 -12.12 12.27 -6.68
C LYS A 52 -12.86 11.25 -7.55
N PRO A 53 -13.67 10.36 -6.98
CA PRO A 53 -14.53 9.47 -7.75
C PRO A 53 -15.68 10.25 -8.42
N ASP A 54 -16.33 9.64 -9.39
CA ASP A 54 -17.51 10.22 -10.04
C ASP A 54 -18.77 9.95 -9.21
N SER A 55 -18.81 8.79 -8.52
CA SER A 55 -19.88 8.45 -7.56
C SER A 55 -19.41 7.42 -6.56
N GLY A 56 -20.23 7.14 -5.56
CA GLY A 56 -19.93 6.23 -4.45
C GLY A 56 -19.42 6.95 -3.21
N THR A 57 -19.18 6.19 -2.14
CA THR A 57 -18.73 6.72 -0.85
C THR A 57 -17.48 6.00 -0.37
N ILE A 58 -16.59 6.73 0.30
CA ILE A 58 -15.36 6.18 0.89
C ILE A 58 -15.24 6.67 2.33
N ASN A 59 -15.35 5.74 3.27
CA ASN A 59 -15.10 5.98 4.68
C ASN A 59 -13.76 5.34 5.10
N VAL A 60 -12.88 6.14 5.70
CA VAL A 60 -11.60 5.66 6.23
C VAL A 60 -11.45 6.15 7.66
N LEU A 61 -11.18 5.22 8.58
CA LEU A 61 -11.08 5.50 10.02
C LEU A 61 -12.30 6.26 10.57
N GLY A 62 -13.50 5.93 10.06
CA GLY A 62 -14.78 6.54 10.46
C GLY A 62 -15.05 7.91 9.85
N LYS A 63 -14.28 8.34 8.84
CA LYS A 63 -14.44 9.63 8.18
C LYS A 63 -14.75 9.45 6.70
N ASP A 64 -15.77 10.15 6.20
CA ASP A 64 -16.02 10.25 4.76
C ASP A 64 -14.95 11.14 4.13
N VAL A 65 -14.10 10.52 3.28
CA VAL A 65 -12.90 11.15 2.70
C VAL A 65 -13.23 12.43 1.93
N PHE A 66 -14.34 12.46 1.23
CA PHE A 66 -14.71 13.58 0.34
C PHE A 66 -15.54 14.68 1.01
N SER A 67 -15.97 14.46 2.24
CA SER A 67 -16.59 15.51 3.08
C SER A 67 -15.57 16.31 3.89
N LEU A 68 -14.31 15.83 3.99
CA LEU A 68 -13.27 16.43 4.81
C LEU A 68 -12.74 17.75 4.22
N LYS A 69 -12.50 18.71 5.10
CA LYS A 69 -11.74 19.92 4.76
C LYS A 69 -10.26 19.57 4.52
N PRO A 70 -9.49 20.39 3.77
CA PRO A 70 -8.10 20.08 3.44
C PRO A 70 -7.21 19.73 4.64
N LYS A 71 -7.36 20.43 5.78
CA LYS A 71 -6.60 20.15 7.00
C LYS A 71 -6.96 18.79 7.62
N GLU A 72 -8.24 18.45 7.61
CA GLU A 72 -8.74 17.17 8.14
C GLU A 72 -8.32 16.01 7.26
N LEU A 73 -8.36 16.20 5.93
CA LEU A 73 -7.88 15.21 4.95
C LEU A 73 -6.37 14.98 5.10
N ASN A 74 -5.57 16.02 5.32
CA ASN A 74 -4.14 15.87 5.59
C ASN A 74 -3.91 15.10 6.90
N ASN A 75 -4.65 15.36 7.96
CA ASN A 75 -4.58 14.61 9.22
C ASN A 75 -5.00 13.14 9.05
N LEU A 76 -5.95 12.86 8.17
CA LEU A 76 -6.32 11.48 7.81
C LEU A 76 -5.17 10.79 7.07
N ARG A 77 -4.56 11.45 6.09
CA ARG A 77 -3.43 10.91 5.30
C ARG A 77 -2.22 10.57 6.15
N LEU A 78 -1.95 11.30 7.24
CA LEU A 78 -0.88 10.95 8.19
C LEU A 78 -1.11 9.60 8.89
N GLN A 79 -2.35 9.12 8.94
CA GLN A 79 -2.69 7.82 9.51
C GLN A 79 -2.73 6.70 8.46
N ILE A 80 -2.45 7.03 7.19
CA ILE A 80 -2.45 6.09 6.06
C ILE A 80 -1.05 6.17 5.42
N GLY A 81 -0.31 5.09 5.50
CA GLY A 81 0.95 4.96 4.77
C GLY A 81 0.69 4.54 3.32
N PHE A 82 1.44 5.10 2.38
CA PHE A 82 1.34 4.76 0.97
C PHE A 82 2.73 4.43 0.41
N SER A 83 2.95 3.14 0.12
CA SER A 83 4.15 2.65 -0.55
C SER A 83 3.88 2.51 -2.05
N PHE A 84 4.44 3.43 -2.82
CA PHE A 84 4.32 3.45 -4.28
C PHE A 84 5.18 2.39 -4.96
N GLN A 85 4.79 1.97 -6.17
CA GLN A 85 5.52 1.01 -6.99
C GLN A 85 7.01 1.37 -7.17
N GLY A 86 7.35 2.65 -7.33
CA GLY A 86 8.71 3.17 -7.51
C GLY A 86 9.45 3.55 -6.22
N SER A 87 8.99 3.12 -5.03
CA SER A 87 9.54 3.46 -3.69
C SER A 87 9.46 4.96 -3.32
N ALA A 88 9.30 5.86 -4.28
CA ALA A 88 9.15 7.31 -4.15
C ALA A 88 10.21 8.00 -3.27
N LEU A 89 11.44 7.48 -3.23
CA LEU A 89 12.56 8.12 -2.54
C LEU A 89 12.99 9.39 -3.30
N TYR A 90 13.45 10.38 -2.56
CA TYR A 90 14.07 11.58 -3.14
C TYR A 90 15.53 11.25 -3.50
N ASP A 91 15.84 11.22 -4.79
CA ASP A 91 17.17 10.87 -5.31
C ASP A 91 18.27 11.88 -4.91
N SER A 92 17.89 13.11 -4.56
CA SER A 92 18.79 14.17 -4.10
C SER A 92 19.06 14.16 -2.59
N MET A 93 18.50 13.21 -1.86
CA MET A 93 18.61 13.07 -0.40
C MET A 93 19.23 11.73 -0.04
N THR A 94 20.06 11.71 1.01
CA THR A 94 20.52 10.45 1.63
C THR A 94 19.35 9.66 2.19
N ILE A 95 19.57 8.38 2.54
CA ILE A 95 18.56 7.55 3.19
C ILE A 95 18.12 8.17 4.53
N ARG A 96 19.07 8.69 5.31
CA ARG A 96 18.79 9.47 6.52
C ARG A 96 17.80 10.61 6.25
N GLU A 97 18.12 11.46 5.30
CA GLU A 97 17.30 12.63 4.97
C GLU A 97 15.93 12.23 4.44
N ASN A 98 15.84 11.15 3.63
CA ASN A 98 14.58 10.60 3.17
C ASN A 98 13.65 10.18 4.33
N LEU A 99 14.21 9.63 5.41
CA LEU A 99 13.43 9.19 6.57
C LEU A 99 13.18 10.36 7.55
N GLU A 100 14.10 11.30 7.71
CA GLU A 100 13.92 12.49 8.53
C GLU A 100 12.85 13.44 7.96
N PHE A 101 12.76 13.54 6.62
CA PHE A 101 11.85 14.46 5.95
C PHE A 101 10.38 14.36 6.40
N PRO A 102 9.74 13.18 6.43
CA PRO A 102 8.37 13.06 6.93
C PRO A 102 8.24 13.40 8.42
N LEU A 103 9.23 13.13 9.25
CA LEU A 103 9.23 13.46 10.68
C LEU A 103 9.26 14.97 10.90
N ILE A 104 10.16 15.66 10.21
CA ILE A 104 10.30 17.12 10.28
C ILE A 104 9.06 17.79 9.72
N ARG A 105 8.63 17.38 8.51
CA ARG A 105 7.57 18.05 7.78
C ARG A 105 6.18 17.87 8.39
N ASN A 106 5.90 16.66 8.89
CA ASN A 106 4.55 16.30 9.34
C ASN A 106 4.40 16.34 10.87
N LEU A 107 5.44 16.01 11.62
CA LEU A 107 5.41 15.95 13.08
C LEU A 107 6.13 17.14 13.74
N GLY A 108 6.88 17.95 12.97
CA GLY A 108 7.62 19.08 13.49
C GLY A 108 8.81 18.71 14.39
N ILE A 109 9.30 17.45 14.28
CA ILE A 109 10.44 16.99 15.07
C ILE A 109 11.71 17.64 14.51
N THR A 110 12.45 18.37 15.36
CA THR A 110 13.69 19.07 14.96
C THR A 110 14.89 18.65 15.81
N LYS A 111 14.68 17.94 16.92
CA LYS A 111 15.75 17.50 17.80
C LYS A 111 16.55 16.39 17.16
N ARG A 112 17.84 16.64 16.90
CA ARG A 112 18.73 15.74 16.16
C ARG A 112 18.83 14.33 16.75
N SER A 113 18.92 14.21 18.09
CA SER A 113 18.98 12.91 18.77
C SER A 113 17.72 12.07 18.55
N GLU A 114 16.55 12.70 18.60
CA GLU A 114 15.25 12.04 18.38
C GLU A 114 15.10 11.59 16.91
N LEU A 115 15.45 12.44 15.95
CA LEU A 115 15.47 12.09 14.53
C LEU A 115 16.38 10.90 14.27
N THR A 116 17.62 10.93 14.84
CA THR A 116 18.58 9.82 14.66
C THR A 116 18.04 8.51 15.21
N GLU A 117 17.46 8.53 16.42
CA GLU A 117 16.87 7.35 17.06
C GLU A 117 15.74 6.77 16.19
N MET A 118 14.77 7.60 15.77
CA MET A 118 13.63 7.15 14.96
C MET A 118 14.06 6.60 13.60
N VAL A 119 15.03 7.24 12.94
CA VAL A 119 15.57 6.79 11.66
C VAL A 119 16.30 5.46 11.81
N THR A 120 17.14 5.33 12.85
CA THR A 120 17.87 4.09 13.12
C THR A 120 16.88 2.93 13.35
N MET A 121 15.89 3.12 14.23
CA MET A 121 14.86 2.11 14.48
C MET A 121 14.09 1.70 13.20
N ALA A 122 13.72 2.69 12.36
CA ALA A 122 13.01 2.39 11.12
C ALA A 122 13.88 1.61 10.12
N LEU A 123 15.18 1.85 10.10
CA LEU A 123 16.13 1.10 9.26
C LEU A 123 16.47 -0.27 9.86
N GLU A 124 16.49 -0.42 11.18
CA GLU A 124 16.58 -1.72 11.86
C GLU A 124 15.41 -2.64 11.48
N ASP A 125 14.21 -2.09 11.43
CA ASP A 125 12.99 -2.82 11.07
C ASP A 125 13.04 -3.45 9.67
N VAL A 126 13.81 -2.84 8.78
CA VAL A 126 13.96 -3.35 7.40
C VAL A 126 15.36 -3.93 7.13
N GLY A 127 16.22 -4.04 8.16
CA GLY A 127 17.56 -4.63 8.09
C GLY A 127 18.59 -3.79 7.32
N LEU A 128 18.43 -2.46 7.28
CA LEU A 128 19.22 -1.58 6.40
C LEU A 128 19.90 -0.40 7.14
N VAL A 129 20.24 -0.56 8.43
CA VAL A 129 20.94 0.51 9.21
C VAL A 129 22.25 0.95 8.53
N HIS A 130 22.98 0.02 7.94
CA HIS A 130 24.26 0.27 7.28
C HIS A 130 24.15 1.19 6.04
N THR A 131 22.94 1.45 5.54
CA THR A 131 22.70 2.31 4.37
C THR A 131 22.38 3.75 4.73
N ILE A 132 22.34 4.10 6.01
CA ILE A 132 21.78 5.37 6.53
C ILE A 132 22.36 6.63 5.87
N ASP A 133 23.63 6.64 5.53
CA ASP A 133 24.31 7.77 4.90
C ASP A 133 24.50 7.61 3.37
N GLN A 134 23.96 6.53 2.77
CA GLN A 134 23.99 6.30 1.33
C GLN A 134 22.91 7.09 0.59
N MET A 135 23.11 7.24 -0.74
CA MET A 135 22.11 7.78 -1.65
C MET A 135 21.23 6.65 -2.19
N PRO A 136 19.97 6.94 -2.60
CA PRO A 136 19.10 5.93 -3.22
C PRO A 136 19.71 5.23 -4.44
N SER A 137 20.56 5.94 -5.20
CA SER A 137 21.26 5.39 -6.38
C SER A 137 22.26 4.28 -6.03
N GLU A 138 22.75 4.21 -4.79
CA GLU A 138 23.70 3.20 -4.32
C GLU A 138 23.01 1.90 -3.85
N LEU A 139 21.65 1.89 -3.79
CA LEU A 139 20.88 0.76 -3.30
C LEU A 139 20.42 -0.14 -4.44
N SER A 140 20.33 -1.45 -4.17
CA SER A 140 19.63 -2.40 -5.05
C SER A 140 18.11 -2.09 -5.13
N GLY A 141 17.41 -2.70 -6.10
CA GLY A 141 15.96 -2.55 -6.23
C GLY A 141 15.19 -2.96 -4.96
N GLY A 142 15.55 -4.12 -4.38
CA GLY A 142 14.95 -4.60 -3.13
C GLY A 142 15.26 -3.70 -1.94
N MET A 143 16.50 -3.21 -1.80
CA MET A 143 16.87 -2.26 -0.75
C MET A 143 16.08 -0.95 -0.86
N ARG A 144 15.91 -0.40 -2.08
CA ARG A 144 15.06 0.79 -2.28
C ARG A 144 13.61 0.55 -1.85
N LYS A 145 13.05 -0.62 -2.16
CA LYS A 145 11.70 -0.99 -1.72
C LYS A 145 11.59 -1.04 -0.18
N ARG A 146 12.55 -1.69 0.48
CA ARG A 146 12.61 -1.78 1.95
C ARG A 146 12.71 -0.39 2.60
N VAL A 147 13.57 0.50 2.09
CA VAL A 147 13.69 1.88 2.59
C VAL A 147 12.39 2.67 2.35
N GLY A 148 11.73 2.49 1.19
CA GLY A 148 10.43 3.09 0.90
C GLY A 148 9.35 2.67 1.90
N ILE A 149 9.35 1.40 2.29
CA ILE A 149 8.47 0.86 3.35
C ILE A 149 8.82 1.52 4.70
N ALA A 150 10.09 1.53 5.10
CA ALA A 150 10.55 2.16 6.34
C ALA A 150 10.16 3.64 6.42
N ARG A 151 10.37 4.40 5.34
CA ARG A 151 9.99 5.81 5.24
C ARG A 151 8.51 6.06 5.45
N THR A 152 7.69 5.11 5.03
CA THR A 152 6.24 5.21 5.21
C THR A 152 5.83 4.81 6.64
N LEU A 153 6.45 3.75 7.17
CA LEU A 153 6.17 3.23 8.51
C LEU A 153 6.66 4.13 9.64
N ILE A 154 7.65 5.00 9.39
CA ILE A 154 8.22 5.89 10.42
C ILE A 154 7.18 6.83 11.04
N LEU A 155 6.08 7.11 10.33
CA LEU A 155 4.93 7.87 10.83
C LEU A 155 3.94 7.02 11.62
N LYS A 156 4.17 5.72 11.77
CA LYS A 156 3.32 4.75 12.47
C LYS A 156 1.85 4.79 11.99
N PRO A 157 1.59 4.57 10.71
CA PRO A 157 0.24 4.63 10.15
C PRO A 157 -0.64 3.49 10.71
N LYS A 158 -1.96 3.70 10.70
CA LYS A 158 -2.96 2.68 11.08
C LYS A 158 -3.33 1.77 9.91
N ILE A 159 -3.23 2.29 8.70
CA ILE A 159 -3.48 1.57 7.45
C ILE A 159 -2.27 1.74 6.55
N MET A 160 -1.82 0.66 5.93
CA MET A 160 -0.74 0.67 4.95
C MET A 160 -1.29 0.28 3.58
N LEU A 161 -0.99 1.09 2.57
CA LEU A 161 -1.34 0.82 1.17
C LEU A 161 -0.07 0.50 0.40
N TYR A 162 0.00 -0.70 -0.19
CA TYR A 162 1.11 -1.15 -1.02
C TYR A 162 0.66 -1.24 -2.46
N ASP A 163 1.29 -0.49 -3.36
CA ASP A 163 1.02 -0.52 -4.81
C ASP A 163 2.12 -1.31 -5.50
N GLU A 164 1.85 -2.57 -5.84
CA GLU A 164 2.77 -3.50 -6.51
C GLU A 164 4.14 -3.60 -5.79
N PRO A 165 4.19 -4.01 -4.51
CA PRO A 165 5.40 -3.91 -3.69
C PRO A 165 6.56 -4.76 -4.22
N THR A 166 6.28 -5.86 -4.90
CA THR A 166 7.28 -6.82 -5.43
C THR A 166 7.58 -6.62 -6.92
N SER A 167 6.90 -5.66 -7.57
CA SER A 167 7.07 -5.42 -9.01
C SER A 167 8.52 -5.08 -9.37
N GLY A 168 9.05 -5.78 -10.40
CA GLY A 168 10.41 -5.57 -10.92
C GLY A 168 11.52 -6.19 -10.08
N LEU A 169 11.18 -7.05 -9.12
CA LEU A 169 12.13 -7.82 -8.31
C LEU A 169 12.19 -9.28 -8.78
N ASP A 170 13.31 -9.93 -8.51
CA ASP A 170 13.45 -11.37 -8.66
C ASP A 170 12.60 -12.14 -7.61
N PRO A 171 12.33 -13.45 -7.80
CA PRO A 171 11.46 -14.21 -6.89
C PRO A 171 11.94 -14.26 -5.44
N ILE A 172 13.27 -14.31 -5.20
CA ILE A 172 13.84 -14.38 -3.85
C ILE A 172 13.62 -13.04 -3.15
N THR A 173 14.00 -11.95 -3.78
CA THR A 173 13.80 -10.59 -3.24
C THR A 173 12.31 -10.28 -3.05
N SER A 174 11.44 -10.75 -3.95
CA SER A 174 9.98 -10.60 -3.82
C SER A 174 9.46 -11.30 -2.56
N MET A 175 9.93 -12.51 -2.27
CA MET A 175 9.58 -13.23 -1.05
C MET A 175 10.03 -12.48 0.21
N GLU A 176 11.25 -11.93 0.20
CA GLU A 176 11.75 -11.13 1.33
C GLU A 176 10.92 -9.86 1.58
N ILE A 177 10.38 -9.22 0.54
CA ILE A 177 9.46 -8.08 0.69
C ILE A 177 8.11 -8.54 1.26
N ASN A 178 7.59 -9.68 0.82
CA ASN A 178 6.36 -10.24 1.34
C ASN A 178 6.48 -10.59 2.84
N GLU A 179 7.57 -11.23 3.25
CA GLU A 179 7.88 -11.50 4.66
C GLU A 179 7.98 -10.20 5.48
N LEU A 180 8.65 -9.18 4.92
CA LEU A 180 8.75 -7.88 5.58
C LEU A 180 7.37 -7.25 5.80
N ILE A 181 6.46 -7.32 4.82
CA ILE A 181 5.08 -6.82 4.93
C ILE A 181 4.35 -7.52 6.09
N LEU A 182 4.46 -8.84 6.18
CA LEU A 182 3.84 -9.63 7.27
C LEU A 182 4.43 -9.27 8.63
N LEU A 183 5.76 -9.18 8.72
CA LEU A 183 6.46 -8.81 9.96
C LEU A 183 6.06 -7.41 10.44
N MET A 184 5.99 -6.45 9.53
CA MET A 184 5.61 -5.07 9.87
C MET A 184 4.15 -4.97 10.29
N ARG A 185 3.23 -5.70 9.63
CA ARG A 185 1.84 -5.79 10.07
C ARG A 185 1.74 -6.28 11.52
N GLU A 186 2.44 -7.38 11.83
CA GLU A 186 2.42 -7.98 13.16
C GLU A 186 3.02 -7.04 14.21
N LYS A 187 4.17 -6.44 13.91
CA LYS A 187 4.88 -5.52 14.81
C LYS A 187 4.05 -4.26 15.13
N TYR A 188 3.45 -3.65 14.11
CA TYR A 188 2.74 -2.36 14.24
C TYR A 188 1.23 -2.52 14.42
N LYS A 189 0.69 -3.75 14.38
CA LYS A 189 -0.75 -4.07 14.51
C LYS A 189 -1.60 -3.22 13.57
N MET A 190 -1.12 -2.97 12.35
CA MET A 190 -1.80 -2.19 11.34
C MET A 190 -2.64 -3.06 10.40
N SER A 191 -3.55 -2.43 9.65
CA SER A 191 -4.26 -3.07 8.54
C SER A 191 -3.60 -2.69 7.23
N SER A 192 -3.67 -3.55 6.21
CA SER A 192 -3.03 -3.25 4.92
C SER A 192 -3.95 -3.55 3.75
N ILE A 193 -3.82 -2.74 2.68
CA ILE A 193 -4.30 -3.09 1.34
C ILE A 193 -3.08 -3.26 0.46
N ILE A 194 -2.96 -4.43 -0.16
CA ILE A 194 -1.86 -4.79 -1.04
C ILE A 194 -2.42 -4.98 -2.44
N ILE A 195 -2.00 -4.13 -3.37
CA ILE A 195 -2.32 -4.27 -4.78
C ILE A 195 -1.24 -5.09 -5.45
N THR A 196 -1.64 -6.16 -6.14
CA THR A 196 -0.71 -6.97 -6.92
C THR A 196 -1.42 -7.69 -8.07
N HIS A 197 -0.65 -8.08 -9.07
CA HIS A 197 -1.05 -9.04 -10.12
C HIS A 197 -0.30 -10.37 -9.95
N ASP A 198 0.61 -10.46 -8.97
CA ASP A 198 1.40 -11.65 -8.66
C ASP A 198 0.64 -12.53 -7.67
N ILE A 199 0.27 -13.72 -8.16
CA ILE A 199 -0.50 -14.70 -7.38
C ILE A 199 0.30 -15.29 -6.22
N SER A 200 1.63 -15.40 -6.35
CA SER A 200 2.50 -15.89 -5.29
C SER A 200 2.54 -14.91 -4.12
N SER A 201 2.71 -13.61 -4.41
CA SER A 201 2.62 -12.55 -3.41
C SER A 201 1.24 -12.49 -2.77
N ALA A 202 0.16 -12.61 -3.56
CA ALA A 202 -1.20 -12.64 -3.04
C ALA A 202 -1.42 -13.80 -2.08
N LYS A 203 -0.99 -15.02 -2.46
CA LYS A 203 -1.07 -16.21 -1.60
C LYS A 203 -0.34 -16.03 -0.28
N HIS A 204 0.86 -15.44 -0.32
CA HIS A 204 1.73 -15.34 0.84
C HIS A 204 1.29 -14.27 1.83
N THR A 205 0.73 -13.16 1.34
CA THR A 205 0.48 -11.96 2.17
C THR A 205 -0.97 -11.76 2.58
N SER A 206 -1.94 -12.43 1.93
CA SER A 206 -3.36 -12.15 2.15
C SER A 206 -3.96 -12.92 3.32
N ASP A 207 -4.81 -12.24 4.10
CA ASP A 207 -5.85 -12.89 4.89
C ASP A 207 -7.11 -13.09 4.02
N ARG A 208 -7.39 -12.14 3.12
CA ARG A 208 -8.51 -12.13 2.18
C ARG A 208 -8.09 -11.44 0.88
N ILE A 209 -8.65 -11.91 -0.22
CA ILE A 209 -8.40 -11.40 -1.57
C ILE A 209 -9.71 -10.89 -2.16
N VAL A 210 -9.66 -9.72 -2.79
CA VAL A 210 -10.70 -9.21 -3.69
C VAL A 210 -10.16 -9.22 -5.10
N ALA A 211 -10.81 -9.98 -5.98
CA ALA A 211 -10.47 -10.00 -7.41
C ALA A 211 -11.14 -8.83 -8.12
N LEU A 212 -10.34 -7.86 -8.58
CA LEU A 212 -10.79 -6.71 -9.36
C LEU A 212 -10.63 -7.01 -10.85
N ILE A 213 -11.75 -7.26 -11.53
CA ILE A 213 -11.81 -7.58 -12.95
C ILE A 213 -12.69 -6.54 -13.64
N ASP A 214 -12.21 -5.99 -14.74
CA ASP A 214 -12.91 -4.98 -15.56
C ASP A 214 -13.54 -3.83 -14.74
N GLY A 215 -12.87 -3.39 -13.68
CA GLY A 215 -13.30 -2.28 -12.85
C GLY A 215 -14.36 -2.62 -11.81
N SER A 216 -14.68 -3.89 -11.61
CA SER A 216 -15.63 -4.37 -10.60
C SER A 216 -14.99 -5.43 -9.71
N ASN A 217 -15.40 -5.51 -8.45
CA ASN A 217 -15.04 -6.63 -7.60
C ASN A 217 -15.91 -7.84 -7.97
N LYS A 218 -15.27 -8.88 -8.45
CA LYS A 218 -15.92 -10.07 -9.00
C LYS A 218 -16.19 -11.12 -7.92
N LEU A 219 -15.13 -11.45 -7.20
CA LEU A 219 -15.16 -12.43 -6.11
C LEU A 219 -14.27 -11.94 -4.95
N GLU A 220 -14.60 -12.42 -3.78
CA GLU A 220 -13.92 -12.11 -2.52
C GLU A 220 -13.87 -13.38 -1.66
N GLY A 221 -12.71 -13.67 -1.06
CA GLY A 221 -12.52 -14.83 -0.21
C GLY A 221 -11.06 -15.02 0.17
N THR A 222 -10.75 -16.13 0.81
CA THR A 222 -9.39 -16.60 1.04
C THR A 222 -8.74 -17.06 -0.27
N PHE A 223 -7.43 -17.22 -0.26
CA PHE A 223 -6.70 -17.73 -1.43
C PHE A 223 -7.22 -19.09 -1.89
N ASP A 224 -7.48 -20.00 -0.95
CA ASP A 224 -7.91 -21.36 -1.26
C ASP A 224 -9.34 -21.38 -1.82
N GLU A 225 -10.27 -20.59 -1.26
CA GLU A 225 -11.62 -20.44 -1.78
C GLU A 225 -11.63 -19.90 -3.22
N LEU A 226 -10.79 -18.89 -3.52
CA LEU A 226 -10.71 -18.33 -4.88
C LEU A 226 -10.04 -19.29 -5.88
N LYS A 227 -9.09 -20.10 -5.42
CA LYS A 227 -8.43 -21.11 -6.25
C LYS A 227 -9.36 -22.25 -6.65
N GLU A 228 -10.31 -22.61 -5.79
CA GLU A 228 -11.29 -23.67 -6.02
C GLU A 228 -12.50 -23.21 -6.86
N THR A 229 -12.58 -21.91 -7.19
CA THR A 229 -13.69 -21.41 -7.98
C THR A 229 -13.60 -21.83 -9.44
N ASP A 230 -14.76 -22.15 -10.02
CA ASP A 230 -14.89 -22.45 -11.47
C ASP A 230 -15.13 -21.18 -12.32
N ASP A 231 -14.87 -19.99 -11.77
CA ASP A 231 -15.06 -18.74 -12.53
C ASP A 231 -14.00 -18.61 -13.63
N PRO A 232 -14.41 -18.59 -14.92
CA PRO A 232 -13.48 -18.55 -16.07
C PRO A 232 -12.65 -17.26 -16.15
N GLU A 233 -13.05 -16.18 -15.48
CA GLU A 233 -12.28 -14.93 -15.45
C GLU A 233 -11.17 -14.97 -14.37
N LEU A 234 -11.33 -15.83 -13.34
CA LEU A 234 -10.33 -16.06 -12.30
C LEU A 234 -9.38 -17.21 -12.61
N GLU A 235 -9.86 -18.21 -13.35
CA GLU A 235 -9.06 -19.38 -13.75
C GLU A 235 -7.65 -19.02 -14.26
N PRO A 236 -7.46 -17.99 -15.13
CA PRO A 236 -6.13 -17.60 -15.61
C PRO A 236 -5.17 -17.08 -14.54
N PHE A 237 -5.64 -16.73 -13.33
CA PHE A 237 -4.77 -16.34 -12.23
C PHE A 237 -4.25 -17.54 -11.43
N PHE A 238 -5.01 -18.64 -11.38
CA PHE A 238 -4.76 -19.77 -10.47
C PHE A 238 -4.30 -21.06 -11.17
N LYS A 239 -4.51 -21.18 -12.49
CA LYS A 239 -4.06 -22.33 -13.28
C LYS A 239 -2.75 -22.01 -14.01
N TYR A 240 -1.63 -22.28 -13.31
CA TYR A 240 -0.28 -22.40 -13.88
C TYR A 240 0.33 -23.74 -13.48
#